data_144c7e299fc8da4911b6692157a3723e
#
_entry.id   144c7e299fc8da4911b6692157a3723e
#
_cell.length_a   1.000
_cell.length_b   1.000
_cell.length_c   1.000
_cell.angle_alpha   90.00
_cell.angle_beta   90.00
_cell.angle_gamma   90.00
#
_symmetry.space_group_name_H-M   'P 1'
#
loop_
_entity.id
_entity.type
_entity.pdbx_description
1 polymer ?
#
loop_
_entity_poly.entity_id
_entity_poly.type
_entity_poly.pdbx_seq_one_letter_code
_entity_poly.pdbx_strand_id
1 'polypeptide(L)'
;MRIKRGTTKHRRHKALMQRTKGYRMSFNHLYKKAKEAAVHAGQYSYAHRRHRRGEMRVQWIKIISAGLVNSDTKLSYSKMIGAMAKKNIGLDRKVLAELVQVNPAHFNQFVKDLA
;
A
#
# COMPACT_ATOMS: atom_id res chain seq x y z
N MET A 1 22.02 35.90 -38.27
CA MET A 1 21.37 34.60 -38.57
C MET A 1 20.32 34.27 -37.50
N ARG A 2 19.08 34.02 -37.85
CA ARG A 2 18.02 33.72 -36.90
C ARG A 2 17.96 32.20 -36.62
N ILE A 3 18.25 31.76 -35.39
CA ILE A 3 18.18 30.37 -35.00
C ILE A 3 16.79 30.09 -34.44
N LYS A 4 15.99 29.30 -35.15
CA LYS A 4 14.67 28.88 -34.75
C LYS A 4 14.76 27.52 -34.04
N ARG A 5 14.53 27.46 -32.73
CA ARG A 5 14.51 26.19 -31.97
C ARG A 5 13.10 25.69 -31.68
N GLY A 6 12.07 26.39 -32.15
CA GLY A 6 10.66 26.05 -31.98
C GLY A 6 10.18 26.07 -30.53
N THR A 7 8.95 25.57 -30.30
CA THR A 7 8.30 25.56 -29.00
C THR A 7 8.52 24.27 -28.19
N THR A 8 9.18 23.27 -28.78
CA THR A 8 9.32 21.92 -28.18
C THR A 8 10.05 21.93 -26.83
N LYS A 9 11.14 22.67 -26.71
CA LYS A 9 11.89 22.83 -25.47
C LYS A 9 11.02 23.49 -24.41
N HIS A 10 10.30 24.55 -24.75
CA HIS A 10 9.41 25.26 -23.84
C HIS A 10 8.27 24.35 -23.33
N ARG A 11 7.65 23.57 -24.23
CA ARG A 11 6.60 22.62 -23.86
C ARG A 11 7.09 21.56 -22.88
N ARG A 12 8.27 20.98 -23.11
CA ARG A 12 8.89 20.01 -22.18
C ARG A 12 9.18 20.63 -20.81
N HIS A 13 9.72 21.85 -20.78
CA HIS A 13 9.97 22.57 -19.52
C HIS A 13 8.67 22.84 -18.77
N LYS A 14 7.64 23.35 -19.46
CA LYS A 14 6.32 23.64 -18.87
C LYS A 14 5.67 22.38 -18.32
N ALA A 15 5.71 21.27 -19.04
CA ALA A 15 5.16 19.99 -18.57
C ALA A 15 5.86 19.48 -17.30
N LEU A 16 7.19 19.59 -17.23
CA LEU A 16 7.94 19.22 -16.03
C LEU A 16 7.59 20.12 -14.84
N MET A 17 7.57 21.44 -15.05
CA MET A 17 7.24 22.42 -14.00
C MET A 17 5.81 22.24 -13.49
N GLN A 18 4.89 21.82 -14.34
CA GLN A 18 3.52 21.49 -13.93
C GLN A 18 3.47 20.27 -13.01
N ARG A 19 4.32 19.25 -13.25
CA ARG A 19 4.44 18.06 -12.35
C ARG A 19 5.05 18.40 -11.01
N THR A 20 5.91 19.40 -10.93
CA THR A 20 6.59 19.84 -9.70
C THR A 20 5.92 21.04 -9.04
N LYS A 21 4.74 21.43 -9.54
CA LYS A 21 3.94 22.51 -8.93
C LYS A 21 3.63 22.17 -7.49
N GLY A 22 3.88 23.11 -6.58
CA GLY A 22 3.69 22.95 -5.13
C GLY A 22 4.87 22.34 -4.38
N TYR A 23 5.97 21.97 -5.06
CA TYR A 23 7.18 21.53 -4.37
C TYR A 23 7.84 22.70 -3.63
N ARG A 24 8.49 22.41 -2.51
CA ARG A 24 9.16 23.41 -1.69
C ARG A 24 10.44 23.95 -2.36
N MET A 25 10.84 25.16 -1.97
CA MET A 25 12.07 25.83 -2.39
C MET A 25 12.19 25.93 -3.93
N SER A 26 13.39 25.76 -4.46
CA SER A 26 13.70 25.89 -5.87
C SER A 26 13.21 24.71 -6.75
N PHE A 27 12.65 23.68 -6.15
CA PHE A 27 12.16 22.51 -6.90
C PHE A 27 10.92 22.78 -7.76
N ASN A 28 10.20 23.88 -7.48
CA ASN A 28 9.01 24.26 -8.24
C ASN A 28 9.27 25.26 -9.39
N HIS A 29 10.42 25.97 -9.41
CA HIS A 29 10.70 27.03 -10.38
C HIS A 29 12.02 26.88 -11.13
N LEU A 30 13.02 26.18 -10.60
CA LEU A 30 14.27 25.89 -11.30
C LEU A 30 14.19 24.54 -12.02
N TYR A 31 14.22 24.56 -13.36
CA TYR A 31 14.07 23.35 -14.20
C TYR A 31 15.03 22.22 -13.81
N LYS A 32 16.31 22.52 -13.57
CA LYS A 32 17.31 21.52 -13.19
C LYS A 32 16.93 20.82 -11.90
N LYS A 33 16.58 21.59 -10.86
CA LYS A 33 16.14 21.06 -9.55
C LYS A 33 14.79 20.35 -9.61
N ALA A 34 13.86 20.91 -10.38
CA ALA A 34 12.56 20.27 -10.62
C ALA A 34 12.71 18.90 -11.30
N LYS A 35 13.64 18.76 -12.25
CA LYS A 35 13.93 17.47 -12.91
C LYS A 35 14.45 16.42 -11.91
N GLU A 36 15.41 16.78 -11.08
CA GLU A 36 15.95 15.91 -10.03
C GLU A 36 14.82 15.45 -9.08
N ALA A 37 14.04 16.39 -8.57
CA ALA A 37 12.93 16.09 -7.66
C ALA A 37 11.85 15.18 -8.30
N ALA A 38 11.50 15.42 -9.55
CA ALA A 38 10.54 14.59 -10.27
C ALA A 38 11.04 13.16 -10.48
N VAL A 39 12.34 12.98 -10.75
CA VAL A 39 12.96 11.65 -10.90
C VAL A 39 12.98 10.92 -9.56
N HIS A 40 13.39 11.57 -8.48
CA HIS A 40 13.35 10.99 -7.14
C HIS A 40 11.94 10.57 -6.71
N ALA A 41 10.95 11.44 -6.93
CA ALA A 41 9.55 11.10 -6.66
C ALA A 41 9.09 9.86 -7.45
N GLY A 42 9.52 9.75 -8.71
CA GLY A 42 9.26 8.57 -9.54
C GLY A 42 9.90 7.28 -9.00
N GLN A 43 11.14 7.36 -8.51
CA GLN A 43 11.85 6.23 -7.91
C GLN A 43 11.15 5.75 -6.63
N TYR A 44 10.80 6.66 -5.72
CA TYR A 44 10.05 6.32 -4.51
C TYR A 44 8.68 5.72 -4.84
N SER A 45 7.95 6.31 -5.78
CA SER A 45 6.67 5.79 -6.22
C SER A 45 6.78 4.36 -6.77
N TYR A 46 7.82 4.07 -7.55
CA TYR A 46 8.08 2.71 -8.06
C TYR A 46 8.35 1.71 -6.93
N ALA A 47 9.23 2.06 -5.99
CA ALA A 47 9.56 1.21 -4.85
C ALA A 47 8.33 0.97 -3.96
N HIS A 48 7.60 2.02 -3.60
CA HIS A 48 6.45 1.93 -2.71
C HIS A 48 5.27 1.17 -3.32
N ARG A 49 5.06 1.21 -4.64
CA ARG A 49 4.05 0.33 -5.28
C ARG A 49 4.33 -1.15 -5.06
N ARG A 50 5.60 -1.56 -4.97
CA ARG A 50 6.00 -2.93 -4.64
C ARG A 50 5.86 -3.24 -3.15
N HIS A 51 6.24 -2.30 -2.27
CA HIS A 51 6.11 -2.44 -0.82
C HIS A 51 4.67 -2.52 -0.36
N ARG A 52 3.74 -1.86 -1.06
CA ARG A 52 2.32 -1.79 -0.69
C ARG A 52 1.67 -3.17 -0.47
N ARG A 53 2.09 -4.18 -1.20
CA ARG A 53 1.58 -5.56 -0.99
C ARG A 53 1.93 -6.09 0.41
N GLY A 54 3.16 -5.84 0.85
CA GLY A 54 3.60 -6.21 2.19
C GLY A 54 2.87 -5.41 3.27
N GLU A 55 2.69 -4.11 3.08
CA GLU A 55 1.97 -3.23 4.00
C GLU A 55 0.52 -3.67 4.19
N MET A 56 -0.19 -3.98 3.10
CA MET A 56 -1.56 -4.50 3.16
C MET A 56 -1.63 -5.82 3.91
N ARG A 57 -0.67 -6.73 3.68
CA ARG A 57 -0.60 -7.99 4.42
C ARG A 57 -0.41 -7.77 5.93
N VAL A 58 0.44 -6.83 6.32
CA VAL A 58 0.64 -6.47 7.73
C VAL A 58 -0.65 -5.90 8.33
N GLN A 59 -1.38 -5.07 7.61
CA GLN A 59 -2.68 -4.55 8.06
C GLN A 59 -3.70 -5.66 8.28
N TRP A 60 -3.86 -6.59 7.33
CA TRP A 60 -4.76 -7.73 7.50
C TRP A 60 -4.40 -8.59 8.71
N ILE A 61 -3.11 -8.86 8.91
CA ILE A 61 -2.64 -9.61 10.09
C ILE A 61 -3.00 -8.89 11.40
N LYS A 62 -2.85 -7.57 11.45
CA LYS A 62 -3.24 -6.77 12.63
C LYS A 62 -4.73 -6.85 12.90
N ILE A 63 -5.58 -6.73 11.88
CA ILE A 63 -7.04 -6.82 11.99
C ILE A 63 -7.45 -8.21 12.50
N ILE A 64 -6.92 -9.28 11.90
CA ILE A 64 -7.20 -10.65 12.32
C ILE A 64 -6.74 -10.88 13.76
N SER A 65 -5.54 -10.42 14.12
CA SER A 65 -5.02 -10.56 15.48
C SER A 65 -5.90 -9.83 16.51
N ALA A 66 -6.39 -8.64 16.17
CA ALA A 66 -7.33 -7.92 17.03
C ALA A 66 -8.67 -8.68 17.19
N GLY A 67 -9.17 -9.26 16.10
CA GLY A 67 -10.36 -10.14 16.15
C GLY A 67 -10.16 -11.35 17.04
N LEU A 68 -8.98 -11.98 17.00
CA LEU A 68 -8.65 -13.13 17.84
C LEU A 68 -8.53 -12.77 19.32
N VAL A 69 -8.01 -11.60 19.66
CA VAL A 69 -7.98 -11.12 21.06
C VAL A 69 -9.39 -10.93 21.62
N ASN A 70 -10.32 -10.46 20.79
CA ASN A 70 -11.72 -10.25 21.16
C ASN A 70 -12.56 -11.54 21.11
N SER A 71 -11.99 -12.65 20.60
CA SER A 71 -12.67 -13.95 20.58
C SER A 71 -12.52 -14.70 21.90
N ASP A 72 -13.50 -15.54 22.23
CA ASP A 72 -13.49 -16.35 23.45
C ASP A 72 -12.32 -17.37 23.50
N THR A 73 -11.84 -17.79 22.34
CA THR A 73 -10.83 -18.87 22.22
C THR A 73 -9.40 -18.40 22.48
N LYS A 74 -9.13 -17.08 22.44
CA LYS A 74 -7.81 -16.47 22.66
C LYS A 74 -6.66 -17.16 21.88
N LEU A 75 -6.96 -17.68 20.69
CA LEU A 75 -5.98 -18.31 19.82
C LEU A 75 -4.98 -17.26 19.30
N SER A 76 -3.70 -17.62 19.22
CA SER A 76 -2.74 -16.76 18.56
C SER A 76 -2.87 -16.87 17.04
N TYR A 77 -2.54 -15.80 16.33
CA TYR A 77 -2.56 -15.77 14.85
C TYR A 77 -1.83 -16.95 14.20
N SER A 78 -0.65 -17.30 14.71
CA SER A 78 0.14 -18.43 14.20
C SER A 78 -0.57 -19.76 14.36
N LYS A 79 -1.20 -19.99 15.51
CA LYS A 79 -1.98 -21.22 15.78
C LYS A 79 -3.19 -21.31 14.86
N MET A 80 -3.92 -20.20 14.67
CA MET A 80 -5.06 -20.14 13.76
C MET A 80 -4.66 -20.51 12.32
N ILE A 81 -3.60 -19.89 11.78
CA ILE A 81 -3.13 -20.19 10.43
C ILE A 81 -2.64 -21.64 10.32
N GLY A 82 -1.97 -22.15 11.36
CA GLY A 82 -1.54 -23.56 11.39
C GLY A 82 -2.73 -24.54 11.41
N ALA A 83 -3.80 -24.24 12.16
CA ALA A 83 -5.02 -25.02 12.18
C ALA A 83 -5.75 -25.01 10.83
N MET A 84 -5.82 -23.85 10.17
CA MET A 84 -6.37 -23.73 8.81
C MET A 84 -5.61 -24.58 7.81
N ALA A 85 -4.26 -24.54 7.85
CA ALA A 85 -3.43 -25.34 6.98
C ALA A 85 -3.64 -26.85 7.20
N LYS A 86 -3.75 -27.32 8.44
CA LYS A 86 -4.04 -28.72 8.76
C LYS A 86 -5.41 -29.17 8.27
N LYS A 87 -6.41 -28.30 8.30
CA LYS A 87 -7.77 -28.57 7.82
C LYS A 87 -7.95 -28.27 6.31
N ASN A 88 -6.88 -27.95 5.59
CA ASN A 88 -6.88 -27.57 4.17
C ASN A 88 -7.85 -26.42 3.81
N ILE A 89 -7.99 -25.45 4.70
CA ILE A 89 -8.85 -24.28 4.49
C ILE A 89 -8.06 -23.20 3.77
N GLY A 90 -8.38 -22.93 2.51
CA GLY A 90 -7.68 -21.99 1.62
C GLY A 90 -8.19 -20.55 1.68
N LEU A 91 -8.65 -20.05 2.83
CA LEU A 91 -9.10 -18.66 2.94
C LEU A 91 -7.94 -17.67 2.98
N ASP A 92 -8.05 -16.62 2.17
CA ASP A 92 -7.10 -15.52 2.11
C ASP A 92 -7.17 -14.62 3.34
N ARG A 93 -6.01 -14.04 3.71
CA ARG A 93 -5.92 -13.07 4.80
C ARG A 93 -6.80 -11.84 4.61
N LYS A 94 -7.00 -11.41 3.38
CA LYS A 94 -7.90 -10.31 3.03
C LYS A 94 -9.33 -10.65 3.43
N VAL A 95 -9.82 -11.81 3.01
CA VAL A 95 -11.17 -12.29 3.31
C VAL A 95 -11.38 -12.46 4.82
N LEU A 96 -10.39 -13.02 5.52
CA LEU A 96 -10.44 -13.14 6.99
C LEU A 96 -10.50 -11.78 7.69
N ALA A 97 -9.71 -10.81 7.24
CA ALA A 97 -9.73 -9.46 7.80
C ALA A 97 -11.08 -8.75 7.53
N GLU A 98 -11.65 -8.94 6.36
CA GLU A 98 -12.98 -8.44 6.00
C GLU A 98 -14.07 -9.10 6.87
N LEU A 99 -13.98 -10.40 7.10
CA LEU A 99 -14.90 -11.13 7.98
C LEU A 99 -14.87 -10.59 9.40
N VAL A 100 -13.69 -10.28 9.96
CA VAL A 100 -13.57 -9.64 11.29
C VAL A 100 -14.28 -8.30 11.35
N GLN A 101 -14.23 -7.50 10.28
CA GLN A 101 -14.78 -6.14 10.25
C GLN A 101 -16.29 -6.13 10.01
N VAL A 102 -16.76 -6.98 9.09
CA VAL A 102 -18.17 -6.99 8.66
C VAL A 102 -19.04 -7.86 9.58
N ASN A 103 -18.53 -9.03 9.94
CA ASN A 103 -19.29 -10.03 10.73
C ASN A 103 -18.42 -10.68 11.82
N PRO A 104 -18.13 -9.97 12.91
CA PRO A 104 -17.30 -10.50 14.00
C PRO A 104 -17.90 -11.75 14.68
N ALA A 105 -19.22 -11.86 14.69
CA ALA A 105 -19.88 -13.05 15.23
C ALA A 105 -19.57 -14.33 14.44
N HIS A 106 -19.63 -14.24 13.10
CA HIS A 106 -19.25 -15.36 12.23
C HIS A 106 -17.76 -15.67 12.30
N PHE A 107 -16.91 -14.66 12.44
CA PHE A 107 -15.49 -14.87 12.67
C PHE A 107 -15.23 -15.64 13.97
N ASN A 108 -15.90 -15.27 15.06
CA ASN A 108 -15.78 -15.96 16.34
C ASN A 108 -16.25 -17.43 16.25
N GLN A 109 -17.35 -17.69 15.54
CA GLN A 109 -17.80 -19.07 15.30
C GLN A 109 -16.76 -19.84 14.50
N PHE A 110 -16.25 -19.27 13.41
CA PHE A 110 -15.19 -19.87 12.58
C PHE A 110 -13.94 -20.22 13.41
N VAL A 111 -13.53 -19.33 14.32
CA VAL A 111 -12.37 -19.57 15.18
C VAL A 111 -12.66 -20.69 16.21
N LYS A 112 -13.88 -20.78 16.73
CA LYS A 112 -14.31 -21.91 17.61
C LYS A 112 -14.26 -23.25 16.88
N ASP A 113 -14.71 -23.28 15.63
CA ASP A 113 -14.71 -24.51 14.81
C ASP A 113 -13.28 -24.93 14.40
N LEU A 114 -12.31 -23.99 14.47
CA LEU A 114 -10.89 -24.27 14.20
C LEU A 114 -10.16 -24.81 15.44
N ALA A 115 -10.57 -24.41 16.62
CA ALA A 115 -9.90 -24.77 17.88
C ALA A 115 -10.10 -26.24 18.22
#